data_35c18e7b9b17c76418857b31a4cb5644
#
_entry.id   35c18e7b9b17c76418857b31a4cb5644
#
_cell.length_a   1.000
_cell.length_b   1.000
_cell.length_c   1.000
_cell.angle_alpha   90.00
_cell.angle_beta   90.00
_cell.angle_gamma   90.00
#
_symmetry.space_group_name_H-M   'P 1'
#
loop_
_entity.id
_entity.type
_entity.pdbx_description
1 polymer ?
#
loop_
_entity_poly.entity_id
_entity_poly.type
_entity_poly.pdbx_seq_one_letter_code
_entity_poly.pdbx_strand_id
1 'polypeptide(L)'
;QQYGCCSHIDMQVMNGELLIAENSRHRVNRFDLDGNRIGRWGKRDRTGIEGFAACCNPVNIDIGPGNVLYTAESGVGRIKTYTPDGKFLGVVGYVDTTEFDRGSKLAAQTCYIPIEVNRDASRVYVMDVRANLIRVLAPKKK
;
A
#
# COMPACT_ATOMS: atom_id res chain seq x y z
N GLN A 1 -3.01 -2.18 20.48
CA GLN A 1 -3.81 -1.09 19.92
C GLN A 1 -3.23 -0.68 18.56
N GLN A 2 -4.09 -0.56 17.54
CA GLN A 2 -3.72 -0.15 16.18
C GLN A 2 -4.22 1.29 15.96
N TYR A 3 -3.44 2.06 15.20
CA TYR A 3 -3.77 3.46 14.92
C TYR A 3 -3.83 3.67 13.41
N GLY A 4 -5.02 3.91 12.89
CA GLY A 4 -5.25 4.34 11.52
C GLY A 4 -5.28 5.86 11.41
N CYS A 5 -4.69 6.39 10.36
CA CYS A 5 -4.91 7.76 9.95
C CYS A 5 -6.24 7.86 9.20
N CYS A 6 -6.98 8.96 9.40
CA CYS A 6 -8.28 9.15 8.77
C CYS A 6 -9.27 8.00 9.05
N SER A 7 -9.13 7.33 10.18
CA SER A 7 -9.96 6.18 10.58
C SER A 7 -9.89 4.99 9.61
N HIS A 8 -8.81 4.87 8.83
CA HIS A 8 -8.61 3.81 7.87
C HIS A 8 -7.47 2.90 8.29
N ILE A 9 -7.73 1.59 8.31
CA ILE A 9 -6.74 0.52 8.49
C ILE A 9 -7.10 -0.58 7.49
N ASP A 10 -6.10 -1.06 6.78
CA ASP A 10 -6.26 -2.18 5.85
C ASP A 10 -5.55 -3.43 6.37
N MET A 11 -6.09 -4.59 6.03
CA MET A 11 -5.57 -5.88 6.50
C MET A 11 -5.73 -6.99 5.46
N GLN A 12 -4.79 -7.93 5.50
CA GLN A 12 -4.80 -9.11 4.64
C GLN A 12 -4.40 -10.35 5.44
N VAL A 13 -4.95 -11.50 5.08
CA VAL A 13 -4.55 -12.80 5.64
C VAL A 13 -3.68 -13.52 4.63
N MET A 14 -2.54 -14.01 5.08
CA MET A 14 -1.59 -14.73 4.25
C MET A 14 -0.85 -15.81 5.07
N ASN A 15 -0.91 -17.06 4.60
CA ASN A 15 -0.18 -18.19 5.20
C ASN A 15 -0.36 -18.31 6.73
N GLY A 16 -1.58 -18.16 7.22
CA GLY A 16 -1.85 -18.26 8.65
C GLY A 16 -1.40 -17.03 9.46
N GLU A 17 -1.07 -15.94 8.80
CA GLU A 17 -0.76 -14.66 9.44
C GLU A 17 -1.75 -13.58 9.01
N LEU A 18 -2.00 -12.65 9.91
CA LEU A 18 -2.73 -11.42 9.65
C LEU A 18 -1.73 -10.28 9.50
N LEU A 19 -1.74 -9.63 8.36
CA LEU A 19 -0.95 -8.42 8.07
C LEU A 19 -1.84 -7.20 8.21
N ILE A 20 -1.40 -6.20 8.96
CA ILE A 20 -2.15 -4.97 9.19
C ILE A 20 -1.30 -3.76 8.83
N ALA A 21 -1.81 -2.94 7.91
CA ALA A 21 -1.21 -1.66 7.54
C ALA A 21 -1.50 -0.61 8.62
N GLU A 22 -0.56 -0.39 9.53
CA GLU A 22 -0.66 0.67 10.54
C GLU A 22 -0.09 1.98 9.97
N ASN A 23 -0.88 2.64 9.15
CA ASN A 23 -0.45 3.75 8.30
C ASN A 23 0.00 5.00 9.09
N SER A 24 -0.60 5.28 10.26
CA SER A 24 -0.19 6.40 11.12
C SER A 24 1.23 6.24 11.67
N ARG A 25 1.77 5.03 11.66
CA ARG A 25 3.12 4.71 12.15
C ARG A 25 4.07 4.21 11.07
N HIS A 26 3.67 4.27 9.81
CA HIS A 26 4.49 3.89 8.65
C HIS A 26 5.01 2.45 8.73
N ARG A 27 4.13 1.52 9.12
CA ARG A 27 4.54 0.13 9.31
C ARG A 27 3.43 -0.86 8.99
N VAL A 28 3.86 -2.10 8.79
CA VAL A 28 3.00 -3.28 8.71
C VAL A 28 3.25 -4.12 9.96
N ASN A 29 2.19 -4.46 10.68
CA ASN A 29 2.24 -5.40 11.79
C ASN A 29 1.83 -6.78 11.31
N ARG A 30 2.45 -7.80 11.89
CA ARG A 30 2.16 -9.21 11.65
C ARG A 30 1.62 -9.84 12.92
N PHE A 31 0.55 -10.58 12.79
CA PHE A 31 -0.08 -11.32 13.89
C PHE A 31 -0.29 -12.77 13.47
N ASP A 32 -0.29 -13.69 14.43
CA ASP A 32 -0.86 -15.02 14.22
C ASP A 32 -2.40 -14.95 14.18
N LEU A 33 -3.05 -16.04 13.85
CA LEU A 33 -4.52 -16.09 13.77
C LEU A 33 -5.21 -16.03 15.15
N ASP A 34 -4.46 -16.20 16.24
CA ASP A 34 -4.92 -16.03 17.60
C ASP A 34 -4.82 -14.56 18.08
N GLY A 35 -4.26 -13.68 17.22
CA GLY A 35 -4.14 -12.26 17.49
C GLY A 35 -2.87 -11.86 18.25
N ASN A 36 -1.90 -12.76 18.42
CA ASN A 36 -0.62 -12.43 19.01
C ASN A 36 0.29 -11.78 17.97
N ARG A 37 0.92 -10.66 18.33
CA ARG A 37 1.85 -10.00 17.41
C ARG A 37 3.15 -10.78 17.30
N ILE A 38 3.47 -11.23 16.09
CA ILE A 38 4.68 -12.01 15.78
C ILE A 38 5.79 -11.18 15.12
N GLY A 39 5.46 -10.00 14.63
CA GLY A 39 6.47 -9.11 14.04
C GLY A 39 5.90 -7.78 13.58
N ARG A 40 6.80 -6.91 13.16
CA ARG A 40 6.47 -5.64 12.52
C ARG A 40 7.66 -5.12 11.72
N TRP A 41 7.38 -4.34 10.67
CA TRP A 41 8.40 -3.71 9.85
C TRP A 41 7.86 -2.43 9.20
N GLY A 42 8.73 -1.67 8.60
CA GLY A 42 8.43 -0.40 7.96
C GLY A 42 8.91 0.79 8.80
N LYS A 43 9.19 1.88 8.11
CA LYS A 43 9.63 3.14 8.69
C LYS A 43 9.17 4.30 7.82
N ARG A 44 9.05 5.46 8.41
CA ARG A 44 8.88 6.70 7.67
C ARG A 44 10.16 6.99 6.87
N ASP A 45 10.01 7.27 5.58
CA ASP A 45 11.12 7.60 4.71
C ASP A 45 10.67 8.66 3.70
N ARG A 46 11.19 9.86 3.82
CA ARG A 46 10.81 11.00 2.98
C ARG A 46 11.58 11.07 1.69
N THR A 47 12.74 10.44 1.62
CA THR A 47 13.70 10.60 0.52
C THR A 47 14.02 9.30 -0.20
N GLY A 48 13.91 8.17 0.49
CA GLY A 48 14.14 6.85 -0.08
C GLY A 48 12.88 6.18 -0.62
N ILE A 49 13.07 4.96 -1.11
CA ILE A 49 11.99 4.15 -1.69
C ILE A 49 11.62 2.93 -0.84
N GLU A 50 12.50 2.50 0.05
CA GLU A 50 12.29 1.28 0.85
C GLU A 50 11.29 1.49 1.99
N GLY A 51 11.26 2.65 2.59
CA GLY A 51 10.30 3.03 3.61
C GLY A 51 9.07 3.71 3.02
N PHE A 52 8.21 4.25 3.87
CA PHE A 52 6.93 4.85 3.49
C PHE A 52 6.99 6.36 3.54
N ALA A 53 6.65 6.98 2.42
CA ALA A 53 6.61 8.43 2.27
C ALA A 53 5.31 9.05 2.83
N ALA A 54 5.24 10.38 2.82
CA ALA A 54 4.11 11.19 3.27
C ALA A 54 3.70 10.96 4.74
N CYS A 55 2.45 11.22 5.11
CA CYS A 55 2.06 11.19 6.52
C CYS A 55 1.40 9.88 6.98
N CYS A 56 0.74 9.15 6.09
CA CYS A 56 -0.19 8.07 6.47
C CYS A 56 -0.05 6.86 5.53
N ASN A 57 1.12 6.22 5.50
CA ASN A 57 1.40 5.10 4.60
C ASN A 57 2.01 3.89 5.32
N PRO A 58 1.79 2.67 4.80
CA PRO A 58 0.95 2.36 3.64
C PRO A 58 -0.53 2.51 3.97
N VAL A 59 -1.33 2.98 3.02
CA VAL A 59 -2.79 3.16 3.23
C VAL A 59 -3.56 1.88 2.91
N ASN A 60 -3.18 1.17 1.87
CA ASN A 60 -3.78 -0.11 1.48
C ASN A 60 -2.70 -1.14 1.18
N ILE A 61 -3.06 -2.39 1.35
CA ILE A 61 -2.22 -3.55 1.09
C ILE A 61 -3.02 -4.65 0.39
N ASP A 62 -2.34 -5.45 -0.41
CA ASP A 62 -2.89 -6.67 -1.00
C ASP A 62 -1.80 -7.73 -1.16
N ILE A 63 -2.20 -8.98 -1.33
CA ILE A 63 -1.31 -10.12 -1.46
C ILE A 63 -1.34 -10.65 -2.88
N GLY A 64 -0.20 -10.65 -3.53
CA GLY A 64 0.00 -11.27 -4.83
C GLY A 64 0.59 -12.69 -4.75
N PRO A 65 0.78 -13.33 -5.92
CA PRO A 65 1.39 -14.63 -6.02
C PRO A 65 2.76 -14.71 -5.33
N GLY A 66 3.10 -15.87 -4.79
CA GLY A 66 4.36 -16.08 -4.09
C GLY A 66 4.45 -15.38 -2.73
N ASN A 67 3.30 -15.01 -2.16
CA ASN A 67 3.23 -14.28 -0.88
C ASN A 67 3.93 -12.91 -0.93
N VAL A 68 3.87 -12.25 -2.06
CA VAL A 68 4.38 -10.89 -2.21
C VAL A 68 3.34 -9.92 -1.68
N LEU A 69 3.73 -9.08 -0.73
CA LEU A 69 2.88 -8.00 -0.23
C LEU A 69 3.01 -6.77 -1.14
N TYR A 70 1.88 -6.32 -1.65
CA TYR A 70 1.74 -5.06 -2.37
C TYR A 70 1.27 -3.98 -1.42
N THR A 71 1.83 -2.79 -1.51
CA THR A 71 1.48 -1.64 -0.68
C THR A 71 1.18 -0.43 -1.55
N ALA A 72 0.16 0.32 -1.16
CA ALA A 72 -0.18 1.59 -1.80
C ALA A 72 0.14 2.77 -0.88
N GLU A 73 0.78 3.79 -1.43
CA GLU A 73 1.14 5.01 -0.72
C GLU A 73 0.38 6.21 -1.26
N SER A 74 -0.46 6.79 -0.43
CA SER A 74 -1.12 8.07 -0.72
C SER A 74 -0.13 9.24 -0.74
N GLY A 75 -0.50 10.33 -1.36
CA GLY A 75 0.35 11.52 -1.49
C GLY A 75 1.41 11.42 -2.58
N VAL A 76 1.97 10.25 -2.79
CA VAL A 76 2.97 9.96 -3.84
C VAL A 76 2.43 9.02 -4.93
N GLY A 77 1.26 8.42 -4.72
CA GLY A 77 0.63 7.52 -5.69
C GLY A 77 1.47 6.30 -6.05
N ARG A 78 2.26 5.79 -5.11
CA ARG A 78 3.28 4.77 -5.38
C ARG A 78 2.81 3.40 -4.93
N ILE A 79 2.96 2.40 -5.79
CA ILE A 79 2.71 0.99 -5.49
C ILE A 79 4.06 0.27 -5.41
N LYS A 80 4.29 -0.42 -4.29
CA LYS A 80 5.54 -1.14 -4.01
C LYS A 80 5.28 -2.57 -3.57
N THR A 81 6.33 -3.39 -3.63
CA THR A 81 6.28 -4.78 -3.18
C THR A 81 7.34 -5.09 -2.14
N TYR A 82 6.97 -5.99 -1.24
CA TYR A 82 7.80 -6.49 -0.14
C TYR A 82 7.57 -7.98 0.07
N THR A 83 8.54 -8.64 0.71
CA THR A 83 8.29 -9.92 1.35
C THR A 83 7.41 -9.71 2.60
N PRO A 84 6.79 -10.79 3.14
CA PRO A 84 5.96 -10.69 4.34
C PRO A 84 6.67 -10.11 5.57
N ASP A 85 7.97 -10.35 5.67
CA ASP A 85 8.84 -9.86 6.75
C ASP A 85 9.46 -8.48 6.47
N GLY A 86 9.11 -7.86 5.34
CA GLY A 86 9.39 -6.45 5.06
C GLY A 86 10.64 -6.16 4.24
N LYS A 87 11.23 -7.17 3.59
CA LYS A 87 12.30 -6.92 2.62
C LYS A 87 11.71 -6.26 1.37
N PHE A 88 12.22 -5.10 1.00
CA PHE A 88 11.82 -4.39 -0.20
C PHE A 88 12.18 -5.18 -1.46
N LEU A 89 11.22 -5.35 -2.37
CA LEU A 89 11.40 -6.07 -3.63
C LEU A 89 11.44 -5.14 -4.84
N GLY A 90 10.64 -4.05 -4.82
CA GLY A 90 10.65 -3.12 -5.93
C GLY A 90 9.45 -2.17 -5.96
N VAL A 91 9.50 -1.27 -6.92
CA VAL A 91 8.40 -0.38 -7.27
C VAL A 91 7.63 -0.99 -8.45
N VAL A 92 6.33 -1.19 -8.26
CA VAL A 92 5.43 -1.67 -9.31
C VAL A 92 5.12 -0.55 -10.29
N GLY A 93 4.83 0.63 -9.77
CA GLY A 93 4.52 1.80 -10.57
C GLY A 93 3.99 2.95 -9.76
N TYR A 94 3.65 4.01 -10.48
CA TYR A 94 3.04 5.21 -9.94
C TYR A 94 1.67 5.39 -10.56
N VAL A 95 0.72 5.83 -9.75
CA VAL A 95 -0.58 6.32 -10.22
C VAL A 95 -0.61 7.82 -9.98
N ASP A 96 -0.96 8.56 -11.01
CA ASP A 96 -1.15 9.99 -10.86
C ASP A 96 -2.50 10.23 -10.18
N THR A 97 -2.43 10.55 -8.91
CA THR A 97 -3.60 10.91 -8.10
C THR A 97 -3.87 12.43 -8.15
N THR A 98 -3.06 13.18 -8.91
CA THR A 98 -3.11 14.64 -8.96
C THR A 98 -3.81 15.20 -10.20
N GLU A 99 -4.16 14.36 -11.18
CA GLU A 99 -4.76 14.80 -12.44
C GLU A 99 -6.07 15.62 -12.27
N PHE A 100 -6.77 15.46 -11.16
CA PHE A 100 -8.08 16.04 -10.96
C PHE A 100 -8.09 17.44 -10.38
N ASP A 101 -6.99 17.91 -9.85
CA ASP A 101 -7.02 19.16 -9.11
C ASP A 101 -5.71 19.94 -9.23
N ARG A 102 -5.53 20.51 -10.42
CA ARG A 102 -4.34 21.34 -10.74
C ARG A 102 -4.20 22.61 -9.87
N GLY A 103 -5.08 22.83 -8.92
CA GLY A 103 -5.08 24.02 -8.06
C GLY A 103 -5.19 23.74 -6.57
N SER A 104 -5.50 22.52 -6.14
CA SER A 104 -5.77 22.23 -4.74
C SER A 104 -4.63 21.43 -4.09
N LYS A 105 -4.09 21.99 -3.01
CA LYS A 105 -3.17 21.26 -2.12
C LYS A 105 -3.80 20.04 -1.43
N LEU A 106 -5.10 19.85 -1.57
CA LEU A 106 -5.87 18.73 -1.02
C LEU A 106 -5.91 17.52 -1.96
N ALA A 107 -5.54 17.67 -3.23
CA ALA A 107 -5.55 16.59 -4.21
C ALA A 107 -4.61 15.43 -3.86
N ALA A 108 -3.53 15.69 -3.17
CA ALA A 108 -2.58 14.69 -2.72
C ALA A 108 -3.03 13.89 -1.49
N GLN A 109 -4.17 14.21 -0.87
CA GLN A 109 -4.61 13.64 0.41
C GLN A 109 -5.81 12.71 0.25
N THR A 110 -5.66 11.65 -0.53
CA THR A 110 -6.57 10.52 -0.36
C THR A 110 -6.11 9.67 0.82
N CYS A 111 -7.00 9.44 1.77
CA CYS A 111 -6.69 8.58 2.93
C CYS A 111 -6.63 7.10 2.58
N TYR A 112 -6.93 6.71 1.37
CA TYR A 112 -6.87 5.33 0.89
C TYR A 112 -6.73 5.26 -0.63
N ILE A 113 -6.05 4.23 -1.09
CA ILE A 113 -5.87 3.86 -2.49
C ILE A 113 -6.08 2.35 -2.56
N PRO A 114 -7.32 1.88 -2.66
CA PRO A 114 -7.60 0.45 -2.77
C PRO A 114 -6.89 -0.16 -3.96
N ILE A 115 -6.26 -1.29 -3.73
CA ILE A 115 -5.54 -2.05 -4.74
C ILE A 115 -5.98 -3.50 -4.73
N GLU A 116 -5.93 -4.13 -5.90
CA GLU A 116 -6.18 -5.55 -6.09
C GLU A 116 -5.18 -6.10 -7.08
N VAL A 117 -4.53 -7.19 -6.73
CA VAL A 117 -3.55 -7.87 -7.57
C VAL A 117 -4.20 -9.11 -8.17
N ASN A 118 -4.15 -9.26 -9.50
CA ASN A 118 -4.69 -10.46 -10.11
C ASN A 118 -3.80 -11.70 -9.84
N ARG A 119 -4.38 -12.89 -10.06
CA ARG A 119 -3.78 -14.17 -9.64
C ARG A 119 -2.38 -14.44 -10.19
N ASP A 120 -2.04 -13.93 -11.36
CA ASP A 120 -0.73 -14.12 -12.01
C ASP A 120 0.19 -12.89 -11.88
N ALA A 121 -0.23 -11.88 -11.12
CA ALA A 121 0.46 -10.60 -10.95
C ALA A 121 0.72 -9.82 -12.25
N SER A 122 0.01 -10.15 -13.34
CA SER A 122 0.13 -9.43 -14.61
C SER A 122 -0.59 -8.08 -14.59
N ARG A 123 -1.42 -7.83 -13.59
CA ARG A 123 -2.19 -6.59 -13.41
C ARG A 123 -2.27 -6.22 -11.94
N VAL A 124 -2.14 -4.94 -11.66
CA VAL A 124 -2.54 -4.34 -10.39
C VAL A 124 -3.62 -3.30 -10.70
N TYR A 125 -4.78 -3.51 -10.16
CA TYR A 125 -5.90 -2.58 -10.25
C TYR A 125 -5.81 -1.60 -9.10
N VAL A 126 -5.95 -0.33 -9.40
CA VAL A 126 -5.88 0.74 -8.41
C VAL A 126 -7.15 1.58 -8.52
N MET A 127 -7.92 1.65 -7.46
CA MET A 127 -9.08 2.53 -7.43
C MET A 127 -8.62 3.97 -7.14
N ASP A 128 -8.75 4.83 -8.14
CA ASP A 128 -8.60 6.26 -7.98
C ASP A 128 -9.95 6.84 -7.56
N VAL A 129 -10.15 6.93 -6.24
CA VAL A 129 -11.45 7.36 -5.68
C VAL A 129 -11.78 8.82 -5.99
N ARG A 130 -10.79 9.64 -6.29
CA ARG A 130 -11.01 11.05 -6.66
C ARG A 130 -11.42 11.20 -8.10
N ALA A 131 -10.74 10.50 -9.00
CA ALA A 131 -11.06 10.48 -10.41
C ALA A 131 -12.29 9.62 -10.72
N ASN A 132 -12.78 8.84 -9.76
CA ASN A 132 -13.86 7.87 -9.91
C ASN A 132 -13.61 6.90 -11.08
N LEU A 133 -12.40 6.35 -11.11
CA LEU A 133 -11.99 5.39 -12.14
C LEU A 133 -11.04 4.33 -11.57
N ILE A 134 -10.87 3.26 -12.32
CA ILE A 134 -9.90 2.21 -12.02
C ILE A 134 -8.71 2.39 -12.96
N ARG A 135 -7.53 2.54 -12.39
CA ARG A 135 -6.26 2.51 -13.12
C ARG A 135 -5.71 1.10 -13.13
N VAL A 136 -5.09 0.72 -14.24
CA VAL A 136 -4.52 -0.61 -14.41
C VAL A 136 -3.02 -0.46 -14.65
N LEU A 137 -2.22 -0.97 -13.71
CA LEU A 137 -0.79 -1.12 -13.89
C LEU A 137 -0.50 -2.49 -14.51
N ALA A 138 0.28 -2.50 -15.56
CA ALA A 138 0.71 -3.70 -16.27
C ALA A 138 2.20 -3.60 -16.62
N PRO A 139 2.92 -4.71 -16.78
CA PRO A 139 4.28 -4.69 -17.27
C PRO A 139 4.35 -3.97 -18.62
N LYS A 140 5.38 -3.14 -18.79
CA LYS A 140 5.63 -2.53 -20.11
C LYS A 140 5.90 -3.64 -21.12
N LYS A 141 5.19 -3.60 -22.23
CA LYS A 141 5.56 -4.44 -23.40
C LYS A 141 6.99 -4.07 -23.79
N LYS A 142 7.85 -5.08 -23.85
CA LYS A 142 9.19 -4.93 -24.40
C LYS A 142 9.12 -4.68 -25.90
#